data_47f9a9502d1778fe149736d0713fb58a
#
_entry.id   47f9a9502d1778fe149736d0713fb58a
#
_cell.length_a   1.000
_cell.length_b   1.000
_cell.length_c   1.000
_cell.angle_alpha   90.00
_cell.angle_beta   90.00
_cell.angle_gamma   90.00
#
_symmetry.space_group_name_H-M   'P 1'
#
loop_
_entity.id
_entity.type
_entity.pdbx_description
1 polymer ?
#
loop_
_entity_poly.entity_id
_entity_poly.type
_entity_poly.pdbx_seq_one_letter_code
_entity_poly.pdbx_strand_id
1 'polypeptide(L)'
;INKDVLLMHTIEKPALLRRLFELGTRYTGQILSYTKMMGQLQEAKNTTTLAHYLKLLAQAGLLLGLDKFAMDQARKRNSSPKWQVMNNALLGALTDVDFEQSQADKKRWGRMVESAIGAHLLAHAKDDLEICYWNESNAEVDFVIKKGSQYIALEVKLGHDKVTGLGQFAKQFKPHKVYQLSDGGLSWQQLLMMDPRTLF
;
A
#
# COMPACT_ATOMS: atom_id res chain seq x y z
N ILE A 1 3.37 -19.77 2.12
CA ILE A 1 2.92 -19.00 3.32
C ILE A 1 2.89 -19.91 4.56
N ASN A 2 2.25 -21.08 4.50
CA ASN A 2 2.07 -21.91 5.69
C ASN A 2 3.36 -22.53 6.26
N LYS A 3 4.40 -22.80 5.46
CA LYS A 3 5.64 -23.39 5.97
C LYS A 3 6.63 -22.35 6.48
N ASP A 4 6.89 -21.31 5.70
CA ASP A 4 8.02 -20.42 5.99
C ASP A 4 7.73 -19.45 7.14
N VAL A 5 6.56 -18.81 7.15
CA VAL A 5 6.17 -17.87 8.22
C VAL A 5 5.88 -18.61 9.55
N LEU A 6 5.27 -19.81 9.46
CA LEU A 6 4.97 -20.62 10.65
C LEU A 6 6.22 -21.23 11.30
N LEU A 7 7.29 -21.46 10.53
CA LEU A 7 8.56 -21.98 11.04
C LEU A 7 9.43 -20.90 11.70
N MET A 8 9.24 -19.64 11.34
CA MET A 8 10.05 -18.53 11.88
C MET A 8 9.57 -18.03 13.26
N HIS A 9 8.31 -18.29 13.62
CA HIS A 9 7.71 -17.84 14.88
C HIS A 9 6.65 -18.83 15.38
N THR A 10 6.53 -18.97 16.70
CA THR A 10 5.41 -19.70 17.31
C THR A 10 4.12 -18.92 17.09
N ILE A 11 3.28 -19.39 16.16
CA ILE A 11 2.01 -18.74 15.83
C ILE A 11 0.88 -19.49 16.54
N GLU A 12 0.26 -18.83 17.50
CA GLU A 12 -0.83 -19.42 18.30
C GLU A 12 -2.09 -19.72 17.47
N LYS A 13 -2.36 -18.88 16.44
CA LYS A 13 -3.57 -18.98 15.60
C LYS A 13 -3.23 -18.93 14.11
N PRO A 14 -2.71 -20.00 13.52
CA PRO A 14 -2.33 -20.03 12.11
C PRO A 14 -3.49 -19.72 11.15
N ALA A 15 -4.70 -20.18 11.47
CA ALA A 15 -5.90 -19.90 10.67
C ALA A 15 -6.24 -18.41 10.64
N LEU A 16 -6.10 -17.70 11.76
CA LEU A 16 -6.32 -16.26 11.84
C LEU A 16 -5.26 -15.49 11.02
N LEU A 17 -3.98 -15.89 11.09
CA LEU A 17 -2.91 -15.29 10.28
C LEU A 17 -3.21 -15.42 8.79
N ARG A 18 -3.64 -16.60 8.34
CA ARG A 18 -4.01 -16.86 6.95
C ARG A 18 -5.19 -15.99 6.51
N ARG A 19 -6.27 -15.95 7.30
CA ARG A 19 -7.43 -15.11 7.00
C ARG A 19 -7.09 -13.61 6.98
N LEU A 20 -6.21 -13.16 7.88
CA LEU A 20 -5.71 -11.78 7.88
C LEU A 20 -4.96 -11.47 6.59
N PHE A 21 -4.10 -12.38 6.13
CA PHE A 21 -3.39 -12.24 4.86
C PHE A 21 -4.36 -12.18 3.67
N GLU A 22 -5.30 -13.12 3.57
CA GLU A 22 -6.29 -13.16 2.49
C GLU A 22 -7.15 -11.90 2.46
N LEU A 23 -7.63 -11.46 3.62
CA LEU A 23 -8.43 -10.25 3.75
C LEU A 23 -7.61 -9.00 3.41
N GLY A 24 -6.41 -8.85 3.98
CA GLY A 24 -5.54 -7.71 3.71
C GLY A 24 -5.13 -7.61 2.24
N THR A 25 -4.90 -8.75 1.58
CA THR A 25 -4.60 -8.80 0.15
C THR A 25 -5.79 -8.28 -0.69
N ARG A 26 -7.03 -8.65 -0.35
CA ARG A 26 -8.24 -8.12 -1.01
C ARG A 26 -8.43 -6.62 -0.83
N TYR A 27 -7.94 -6.06 0.27
CA TYR A 27 -7.96 -4.63 0.59
C TYR A 27 -6.70 -3.86 0.12
N THR A 28 -5.83 -4.48 -0.66
CA THR A 28 -4.65 -3.80 -1.22
C THR A 28 -5.04 -2.51 -1.93
N GLY A 29 -4.30 -1.43 -1.68
CA GLY A 29 -4.59 -0.08 -2.17
C GLY A 29 -5.72 0.65 -1.42
N GLN A 30 -6.26 0.07 -0.34
CA GLN A 30 -7.38 0.65 0.39
C GLN A 30 -7.03 0.92 1.86
N ILE A 31 -7.60 2.00 2.39
CA ILE A 31 -7.46 2.38 3.80
C ILE A 31 -8.52 1.64 4.61
N LEU A 32 -8.08 0.77 5.53
CA LEU A 32 -8.98 0.02 6.40
C LEU A 32 -8.40 -0.09 7.82
N SER A 33 -9.15 0.35 8.83
CA SER A 33 -8.71 0.29 10.21
C SER A 33 -8.64 -1.15 10.75
N TYR A 34 -7.77 -1.37 11.73
CA TYR A 34 -7.68 -2.67 12.44
C TYR A 34 -9.02 -3.09 13.03
N THR A 35 -9.80 -2.15 13.56
CA THR A 35 -11.13 -2.43 14.10
C THR A 35 -12.11 -2.94 13.04
N LYS A 36 -12.13 -2.31 11.86
CA LYS A 36 -12.96 -2.77 10.75
C LYS A 36 -12.50 -4.11 10.21
N MET A 37 -11.18 -4.35 10.15
CA MET A 37 -10.62 -5.63 9.77
C MET A 37 -10.98 -6.72 10.77
N MET A 38 -10.87 -6.44 12.06
CA MET A 38 -11.25 -7.34 13.14
C MET A 38 -12.73 -7.76 13.05
N GLY A 39 -13.61 -6.83 12.72
CA GLY A 39 -15.04 -7.12 12.52
C GLY A 39 -15.35 -8.10 11.39
N GLN A 40 -14.42 -8.28 10.44
CA GLN A 40 -14.53 -9.26 9.35
C GLN A 40 -13.83 -10.59 9.66
N LEU A 41 -13.08 -10.66 10.76
CA LEU A 41 -12.32 -11.84 11.19
C LEU A 41 -12.94 -12.39 12.48
N GLN A 42 -13.81 -13.40 12.35
CA GLN A 42 -14.59 -13.96 13.46
C GLN A 42 -13.76 -14.43 14.68
N GLU A 43 -12.48 -14.75 14.50
CA GLU A 43 -11.57 -15.24 15.54
C GLU A 43 -10.67 -14.16 16.15
N ALA A 44 -10.73 -12.95 15.64
CA ALA A 44 -9.90 -11.84 16.12
C ALA A 44 -10.53 -11.22 17.37
N LYS A 45 -9.94 -11.51 18.54
CA LYS A 45 -10.44 -10.99 19.83
C LYS A 45 -9.96 -9.56 20.15
N ASN A 46 -8.83 -9.13 19.58
CA ASN A 46 -8.27 -7.79 19.83
C ASN A 46 -7.39 -7.32 18.66
N THR A 47 -7.24 -6.00 18.55
CA THR A 47 -6.42 -5.34 17.53
C THR A 47 -4.91 -5.57 17.73
N THR A 48 -4.46 -5.85 18.94
CA THR A 48 -3.04 -6.12 19.26
C THR A 48 -2.56 -7.39 18.55
N THR A 49 -3.36 -8.46 18.58
CA THR A 49 -3.06 -9.70 17.86
C THR A 49 -2.99 -9.46 16.35
N LEU A 50 -3.92 -8.68 15.78
CA LEU A 50 -3.88 -8.34 14.36
C LEU A 50 -2.64 -7.52 14.00
N ALA A 51 -2.27 -6.52 14.80
CA ALA A 51 -1.07 -5.72 14.60
C ALA A 51 0.19 -6.57 14.67
N HIS A 52 0.26 -7.51 15.61
CA HIS A 52 1.37 -8.47 15.71
C HIS A 52 1.47 -9.35 14.45
N TYR A 53 0.35 -9.95 14.01
CA TYR A 53 0.33 -10.80 12.82
C TYR A 53 0.63 -10.02 11.54
N LEU A 54 0.17 -8.77 11.43
CA LEU A 54 0.56 -7.90 10.31
C LEU A 54 2.07 -7.65 10.29
N LYS A 55 2.68 -7.44 11.46
CA LYS A 55 4.14 -7.29 11.56
C LYS A 55 4.87 -8.54 11.06
N LEU A 56 4.38 -9.74 11.40
CA LEU A 56 4.95 -11.00 10.90
C LEU A 56 4.78 -11.13 9.38
N LEU A 57 3.62 -10.78 8.84
CA LEU A 57 3.38 -10.78 7.39
C LEU A 57 4.27 -9.77 6.65
N ALA A 58 4.51 -8.60 7.25
CA ALA A 58 5.41 -7.59 6.71
C ALA A 58 6.88 -8.07 6.71
N GLN A 59 7.33 -8.67 7.81
CA GLN A 59 8.68 -9.26 7.89
C GLN A 59 8.89 -10.41 6.90
N ALA A 60 7.82 -11.17 6.60
CA ALA A 60 7.83 -12.21 5.58
C ALA A 60 7.72 -11.69 4.14
N GLY A 61 7.64 -10.37 3.93
CA GLY A 61 7.50 -9.76 2.61
C GLY A 61 6.18 -10.10 1.90
N LEU A 62 5.09 -10.28 2.66
CA LEU A 62 3.79 -10.69 2.11
C LEU A 62 2.77 -9.55 2.06
N LEU A 63 2.53 -8.91 3.20
CA LEU A 63 1.51 -7.87 3.37
C LEU A 63 1.95 -6.88 4.44
N LEU A 64 1.77 -5.60 4.20
CA LEU A 64 1.99 -4.56 5.20
C LEU A 64 0.91 -3.48 5.15
N GLY A 65 0.87 -2.62 6.17
CA GLY A 65 0.08 -1.41 6.18
C GLY A 65 0.99 -0.19 6.02
N LEU A 66 0.77 0.61 4.97
CA LEU A 66 1.43 1.90 4.83
C LEU A 66 0.90 2.87 5.87
N ASP A 67 1.79 3.61 6.51
CA ASP A 67 1.44 4.68 7.43
C ASP A 67 0.90 5.90 6.69
N LYS A 68 0.02 6.66 7.35
CA LYS A 68 -0.41 7.95 6.85
C LYS A 68 0.72 8.97 6.97
N PHE A 69 0.96 9.73 5.90
CA PHE A 69 1.82 10.91 5.96
C PHE A 69 1.16 12.00 6.81
N ALA A 70 1.85 12.45 7.84
CA ALA A 70 1.47 13.57 8.69
C ALA A 70 2.73 14.21 9.27
N MET A 71 2.71 15.53 9.43
CA MET A 71 3.79 16.24 10.12
C MET A 71 3.74 16.00 11.64
N ASP A 72 2.55 15.74 12.16
CA ASP A 72 2.33 15.42 13.58
C ASP A 72 2.40 13.90 13.80
N GLN A 73 3.29 13.46 14.68
CA GLN A 73 3.49 12.06 15.05
C GLN A 73 2.25 11.42 15.70
N ALA A 74 1.44 12.19 16.44
CA ALA A 74 0.23 11.69 17.07
C ALA A 74 -0.83 11.34 15.99
N ARG A 75 -0.97 12.17 14.96
CA ARG A 75 -1.85 11.89 13.82
C ARG A 75 -1.41 10.69 13.02
N LYS A 76 -0.10 10.50 12.84
CA LYS A 76 0.46 9.32 12.17
C LYS A 76 0.07 8.03 12.90
N ARG A 77 0.28 7.97 14.21
CA ARG A 77 0.02 6.76 15.03
C ARG A 77 -1.46 6.37 15.11
N ASN A 78 -2.37 7.35 15.04
CA ASN A 78 -3.82 7.13 15.17
C ASN A 78 -4.52 6.91 13.84
N SER A 79 -3.78 6.88 12.72
CA SER A 79 -4.37 6.69 11.40
C SER A 79 -4.57 5.22 11.07
N SER A 80 -5.58 4.95 10.22
CA SER A 80 -5.77 3.63 9.63
C SER A 80 -4.70 3.36 8.59
N PRO A 81 -4.14 2.13 8.50
CA PRO A 81 -3.18 1.81 7.46
C PRO A 81 -3.84 1.72 6.07
N LYS A 82 -3.07 2.07 5.02
CA LYS A 82 -3.38 1.67 3.64
C LYS A 82 -2.70 0.34 3.38
N TRP A 83 -3.48 -0.68 3.06
CA TRP A 83 -2.97 -2.05 2.92
C TRP A 83 -2.20 -2.20 1.61
N GLN A 84 -1.09 -2.93 1.65
CA GLN A 84 -0.22 -3.15 0.51
C GLN A 84 0.32 -4.57 0.50
N VAL A 85 -0.03 -5.33 -0.54
CA VAL A 85 0.59 -6.63 -0.81
C VAL A 85 1.95 -6.41 -1.47
N MET A 86 2.93 -7.26 -1.13
CA MET A 86 4.30 -7.12 -1.63
C MET A 86 4.54 -7.80 -2.97
N ASN A 87 3.57 -8.60 -3.45
CA ASN A 87 3.65 -9.27 -4.75
C ASN A 87 2.26 -9.43 -5.35
N ASN A 88 2.04 -8.86 -6.53
CA ASN A 88 0.76 -8.92 -7.23
C ASN A 88 0.33 -10.34 -7.66
N ALA A 89 1.25 -11.29 -7.79
CA ALA A 89 0.88 -12.69 -8.02
C ALA A 89 -0.02 -13.25 -6.90
N LEU A 90 0.13 -12.73 -5.67
CA LEU A 90 -0.71 -13.10 -4.54
C LEU A 90 -2.16 -12.60 -4.69
N LEU A 91 -2.37 -11.46 -5.37
CA LEU A 91 -3.70 -10.97 -5.73
C LEU A 91 -4.38 -11.91 -6.72
N GLY A 92 -3.66 -12.32 -7.76
CA GLY A 92 -4.16 -13.27 -8.76
C GLY A 92 -4.51 -14.63 -8.15
N ALA A 93 -3.64 -15.14 -7.28
CA ALA A 93 -3.82 -16.45 -6.62
C ALA A 93 -5.05 -16.52 -5.67
N LEU A 94 -5.57 -15.38 -5.22
CA LEU A 94 -6.75 -15.29 -4.35
C LEU A 94 -8.04 -14.94 -5.10
N THR A 95 -7.99 -14.89 -6.42
CA THR A 95 -9.14 -14.53 -7.26
C THR A 95 -9.19 -15.46 -8.47
N ASP A 96 -10.40 -15.88 -8.86
CA ASP A 96 -10.61 -16.72 -10.06
C ASP A 96 -10.64 -15.88 -11.36
N VAL A 97 -9.87 -14.78 -11.41
CA VAL A 97 -9.83 -13.86 -12.55
C VAL A 97 -8.43 -13.88 -13.14
N ASP A 98 -8.34 -14.18 -14.43
CA ASP A 98 -7.08 -14.19 -15.15
C ASP A 98 -6.55 -12.79 -15.46
N PHE A 99 -5.38 -12.73 -16.06
CA PHE A 99 -4.71 -11.47 -16.39
C PHE A 99 -5.49 -10.64 -17.42
N GLU A 100 -6.02 -11.26 -18.46
CA GLU A 100 -6.75 -10.59 -19.55
C GLU A 100 -8.05 -9.98 -19.03
N GLN A 101 -8.80 -10.72 -18.24
CA GLN A 101 -10.00 -10.24 -17.55
C GLN A 101 -9.69 -9.09 -16.59
N SER A 102 -8.57 -9.17 -15.87
CA SER A 102 -8.12 -8.11 -14.97
C SER A 102 -7.76 -6.83 -15.73
N GLN A 103 -7.14 -6.96 -16.89
CA GLN A 103 -6.77 -5.83 -17.75
C GLN A 103 -7.99 -5.17 -18.40
N ALA A 104 -9.01 -5.95 -18.74
CA ALA A 104 -10.26 -5.47 -19.32
C ALA A 104 -11.10 -4.65 -18.31
N ASP A 105 -11.04 -4.99 -17.02
CA ASP A 105 -11.70 -4.21 -15.96
C ASP A 105 -10.79 -3.04 -15.53
N LYS A 106 -11.08 -1.83 -16.02
CA LYS A 106 -10.30 -0.61 -15.73
C LYS A 106 -10.09 -0.36 -14.24
N LYS A 107 -11.09 -0.61 -13.40
CA LYS A 107 -11.00 -0.39 -11.95
C LYS A 107 -10.06 -1.41 -11.29
N ARG A 108 -10.18 -2.67 -11.68
CA ARG A 108 -9.31 -3.73 -11.21
C ARG A 108 -7.88 -3.52 -11.68
N TRP A 109 -7.71 -3.21 -12.96
CA TRP A 109 -6.41 -2.90 -13.55
C TRP A 109 -5.71 -1.75 -12.85
N GLY A 110 -6.42 -0.64 -12.60
CA GLY A 110 -5.90 0.49 -11.85
C GLY A 110 -5.36 0.10 -10.47
N ARG A 111 -6.10 -0.73 -9.73
CA ARG A 111 -5.64 -1.24 -8.42
C ARG A 111 -4.43 -2.16 -8.54
N MET A 112 -4.36 -2.99 -9.57
CA MET A 112 -3.21 -3.86 -9.80
C MET A 112 -1.95 -3.05 -10.12
N VAL A 113 -2.07 -2.01 -10.94
CA VAL A 113 -0.95 -1.12 -11.26
C VAL A 113 -0.52 -0.34 -10.01
N GLU A 114 -1.45 0.25 -9.26
CA GLU A 114 -1.16 0.91 -7.99
C GLU A 114 -0.44 -0.03 -7.02
N SER A 115 -0.94 -1.26 -6.88
CA SER A 115 -0.32 -2.28 -6.03
C SER A 115 1.09 -2.67 -6.51
N ALA A 116 1.32 -2.79 -7.81
CA ALA A 116 2.64 -3.07 -8.37
C ALA A 116 3.63 -1.95 -8.07
N ILE A 117 3.18 -0.70 -8.21
CA ILE A 117 3.98 0.49 -7.85
C ILE A 117 4.32 0.48 -6.36
N GLY A 118 3.33 0.26 -5.49
CA GLY A 118 3.56 0.19 -4.05
C GLY A 118 4.56 -0.90 -3.66
N ALA A 119 4.45 -2.09 -4.25
CA ALA A 119 5.40 -3.19 -4.03
C ALA A 119 6.80 -2.83 -4.52
N HIS A 120 6.93 -2.19 -5.69
CA HIS A 120 8.20 -1.72 -6.23
C HIS A 120 8.86 -0.66 -5.34
N LEU A 121 8.10 0.36 -4.91
CA LEU A 121 8.60 1.38 -4.00
C LEU A 121 9.13 0.78 -2.69
N LEU A 122 8.38 -0.16 -2.11
CA LEU A 122 8.74 -0.83 -0.87
C LEU A 122 9.95 -1.77 -1.02
N ALA A 123 10.08 -2.45 -2.15
CA ALA A 123 11.25 -3.29 -2.44
C ALA A 123 12.55 -2.46 -2.50
N HIS A 124 12.45 -1.17 -2.87
CA HIS A 124 13.57 -0.23 -2.91
C HIS A 124 13.68 0.64 -1.64
N ALA A 125 12.69 0.61 -0.74
CA ALA A 125 12.68 1.34 0.52
C ALA A 125 13.61 0.64 1.54
N LYS A 126 14.92 0.78 1.32
CA LYS A 126 15.92 0.46 2.33
C LYS A 126 15.89 1.58 3.40
N ASP A 127 16.93 1.69 4.21
CA ASP A 127 17.00 2.59 5.35
C ASP A 127 16.82 4.10 5.03
N ASP A 128 16.88 4.49 3.76
CA ASP A 128 16.85 5.88 3.30
C ASP A 128 15.49 6.35 2.76
N LEU A 129 14.55 5.44 2.46
CA LEU A 129 13.22 5.81 1.96
C LEU A 129 12.10 5.34 2.91
N GLU A 130 11.20 6.24 3.25
CA GLU A 130 9.94 5.92 3.95
C GLU A 130 8.78 6.09 2.97
N ILE A 131 7.96 5.05 2.80
CA ILE A 131 6.80 5.06 1.91
C ILE A 131 5.54 5.20 2.75
N CYS A 132 4.79 6.26 2.51
CA CYS A 132 3.54 6.60 3.18
C CYS A 132 2.42 6.78 2.14
N TYR A 133 1.20 6.93 2.60
CA TYR A 133 0.08 7.48 1.82
C TYR A 133 -0.41 8.77 2.47
N TRP A 134 -1.17 9.60 1.75
CA TRP A 134 -1.86 10.74 2.35
C TRP A 134 -3.35 10.72 2.00
N ASN A 135 -4.17 11.03 2.99
CA ASN A 135 -5.61 11.16 2.82
C ASN A 135 -6.14 12.21 3.80
N GLU A 136 -6.90 13.17 3.31
CA GLU A 136 -7.57 14.18 4.13
C GLU A 136 -8.88 14.61 3.45
N SER A 137 -9.97 14.56 4.19
CA SER A 137 -11.33 14.83 3.67
C SER A 137 -11.65 13.90 2.48
N ASN A 138 -11.80 14.42 1.28
CA ASN A 138 -12.09 13.67 0.07
C ASN A 138 -10.92 13.63 -0.92
N ALA A 139 -9.70 13.97 -0.44
CA ALA A 139 -8.49 14.00 -1.24
C ALA A 139 -7.53 12.91 -0.77
N GLU A 140 -6.91 12.23 -1.71
CA GLU A 140 -5.93 11.17 -1.47
C GLU A 140 -4.73 11.34 -2.38
N VAL A 141 -3.54 10.96 -1.88
CA VAL A 141 -2.33 10.76 -2.66
C VAL A 141 -1.88 9.33 -2.39
N ASP A 142 -1.72 8.55 -3.45
CA ASP A 142 -1.45 7.12 -3.34
C ASP A 142 -0.16 6.83 -2.59
N PHE A 143 0.91 7.56 -2.92
CA PHE A 143 2.20 7.41 -2.27
C PHE A 143 2.87 8.75 -1.98
N VAL A 144 3.36 8.90 -0.76
CA VAL A 144 4.28 9.96 -0.36
C VAL A 144 5.60 9.28 0.00
N ILE A 145 6.65 9.58 -0.77
CA ILE A 145 7.97 8.99 -0.60
C ILE A 145 8.85 10.03 0.11
N LYS A 146 9.41 9.66 1.24
CA LYS A 146 10.31 10.52 2.04
C LYS A 146 11.74 10.04 1.94
N LYS A 147 12.67 10.99 1.81
CA LYS A 147 14.12 10.76 1.84
C LYS A 147 14.78 11.87 2.69
N GLY A 148 15.12 11.52 3.92
CA GLY A 148 15.58 12.51 4.88
C GLY A 148 14.53 13.60 5.14
N SER A 149 14.86 14.86 4.89
CA SER A 149 13.95 16.00 5.01
C SER A 149 13.09 16.26 3.77
N GLN A 150 13.40 15.64 2.64
CA GLN A 150 12.66 15.80 1.39
C GLN A 150 11.53 14.78 1.29
N TYR A 151 10.47 15.14 0.58
CA TYR A 151 9.39 14.21 0.21
C TYR A 151 8.79 14.60 -1.12
N ILE A 152 8.31 13.61 -1.83
CA ILE A 152 7.61 13.73 -3.10
C ILE A 152 6.24 13.05 -3.00
N ALA A 153 5.29 13.51 -3.80
CA ALA A 153 3.96 12.92 -3.89
C ALA A 153 3.77 12.25 -5.26
N LEU A 154 3.17 11.06 -5.25
CA LEU A 154 2.95 10.26 -6.44
C LEU A 154 1.52 9.74 -6.46
N GLU A 155 0.82 9.96 -7.57
CA GLU A 155 -0.54 9.51 -7.84
C GLU A 155 -0.55 8.61 -9.07
N VAL A 156 -1.24 7.49 -8.99
CA VAL A 156 -1.38 6.52 -10.09
C VAL A 156 -2.72 6.73 -10.78
N LYS A 157 -2.72 7.19 -12.04
CA LYS A 157 -3.94 7.38 -12.83
C LYS A 157 -3.83 6.70 -14.19
N LEU A 158 -4.71 5.74 -14.41
CA LEU A 158 -4.89 5.09 -15.70
C LEU A 158 -6.13 5.68 -16.39
N GLY A 159 -6.00 6.88 -16.94
CA GLY A 159 -7.11 7.58 -17.61
C GLY A 159 -7.09 9.09 -17.39
N HIS A 160 -8.15 9.79 -17.86
CA HIS A 160 -8.26 11.25 -17.88
C HIS A 160 -8.95 11.85 -16.64
N ASP A 161 -9.10 11.13 -15.56
CA ASP A 161 -9.77 11.61 -14.36
C ASP A 161 -9.00 12.73 -13.68
N LYS A 162 -9.73 13.74 -13.19
CA LYS A 162 -9.13 14.86 -12.47
C LYS A 162 -8.47 14.40 -11.18
N VAL A 163 -7.22 14.79 -10.99
CA VAL A 163 -6.45 14.55 -9.75
C VAL A 163 -6.68 15.73 -8.82
N THR A 164 -7.43 15.51 -7.75
CA THR A 164 -7.68 16.54 -6.73
C THR A 164 -6.69 16.47 -5.57
N GLY A 165 -6.20 15.27 -5.25
CA GLY A 165 -5.33 15.01 -4.10
C GLY A 165 -3.95 15.66 -4.21
N LEU A 166 -3.25 15.50 -5.34
CA LEU A 166 -1.92 16.08 -5.55
C LEU A 166 -1.91 17.61 -5.38
N GLY A 167 -2.92 18.29 -5.95
CA GLY A 167 -3.02 19.76 -5.87
C GLY A 167 -3.25 20.24 -4.43
N GLN A 168 -4.08 19.55 -3.65
CA GLN A 168 -4.33 19.86 -2.25
C GLN A 168 -3.09 19.56 -1.40
N PHE A 169 -2.47 18.41 -1.60
CA PHE A 169 -1.24 18.02 -0.93
C PHE A 169 -0.11 19.03 -1.20
N ALA A 170 0.09 19.41 -2.47
CA ALA A 170 1.13 20.36 -2.85
C ALA A 170 0.96 21.73 -2.22
N LYS A 171 -0.28 22.23 -2.12
CA LYS A 171 -0.58 23.51 -1.43
C LYS A 171 -0.28 23.44 0.07
N GLN A 172 -0.64 22.33 0.70
CA GLN A 172 -0.54 22.16 2.16
C GLN A 172 0.88 21.87 2.62
N PHE A 173 1.61 21.02 1.90
CA PHE A 173 2.90 20.48 2.37
C PHE A 173 4.10 20.96 1.57
N LYS A 174 3.92 21.51 0.36
CA LYS A 174 5.00 21.97 -0.51
C LYS A 174 6.08 20.89 -0.76
N PRO A 175 5.72 19.72 -1.32
CA PRO A 175 6.67 18.66 -1.60
C PRO A 175 7.76 19.13 -2.58
N HIS A 176 8.90 18.45 -2.56
CA HIS A 176 10.00 18.72 -3.50
C HIS A 176 9.56 18.55 -4.95
N LYS A 177 8.81 17.47 -5.24
CA LYS A 177 8.18 17.22 -6.55
C LYS A 177 6.84 16.53 -6.37
N VAL A 178 6.02 16.61 -7.41
CA VAL A 178 4.77 15.85 -7.55
C VAL A 178 4.79 15.10 -8.86
N TYR A 179 4.36 13.85 -8.84
CA TYR A 179 4.26 13.00 -10.02
C TYR A 179 2.86 12.45 -10.16
N GLN A 180 2.31 12.62 -11.34
CA GLN A 180 1.12 11.90 -11.79
C GLN A 180 1.57 10.89 -12.84
N LEU A 181 1.40 9.60 -12.56
CA LEU A 181 1.68 8.56 -13.54
C LEU A 181 0.54 8.53 -14.55
N SER A 182 0.84 8.86 -15.81
CA SER A 182 -0.13 8.96 -16.88
C SER A 182 0.54 8.75 -18.24
N ASP A 183 -0.25 8.57 -19.28
CA ASP A 183 0.26 8.34 -20.65
C ASP A 183 1.01 9.55 -21.25
N GLY A 184 0.87 10.76 -20.68
CA GLY A 184 1.52 11.99 -21.15
C GLY A 184 2.72 12.46 -20.34
N GLY A 185 3.16 11.69 -19.32
CA GLY A 185 4.26 12.02 -18.42
C GLY A 185 5.10 10.80 -18.07
N LEU A 186 5.49 10.67 -16.80
CA LEU A 186 6.13 9.46 -16.31
C LEU A 186 5.11 8.33 -16.33
N SER A 187 5.33 7.31 -17.15
CA SER A 187 4.45 6.14 -17.19
C SER A 187 4.73 5.20 -16.01
N TRP A 188 3.73 4.40 -15.63
CA TRP A 188 3.90 3.39 -14.59
C TRP A 188 4.94 2.33 -14.97
N GLN A 189 5.07 1.98 -16.27
CA GLN A 189 6.08 1.05 -16.76
C GLN A 189 7.50 1.61 -16.58
N GLN A 190 7.69 2.90 -16.91
CA GLN A 190 8.99 3.56 -16.69
C GLN A 190 9.35 3.58 -15.20
N LEU A 191 8.38 3.89 -14.32
CA LEU A 191 8.63 3.87 -12.88
C LEU A 191 9.05 2.50 -12.37
N LEU A 192 8.43 1.42 -12.85
CA LEU A 192 8.79 0.05 -12.47
C LEU A 192 10.19 -0.39 -12.96
N MET A 193 10.77 0.33 -13.93
CA MET A 193 12.11 0.04 -14.48
C MET A 193 13.22 0.90 -13.86
N MET A 194 12.90 1.88 -13.02
CA MET A 194 13.87 2.82 -12.46
C MET A 194 14.01 2.67 -10.93
N ASP A 195 15.15 3.08 -10.40
CA ASP A 195 15.30 3.22 -8.94
C ASP A 195 14.48 4.44 -8.46
N PRO A 196 13.53 4.26 -7.52
CA PRO A 196 12.73 5.37 -7.00
C PRO A 196 13.53 6.52 -6.38
N ARG A 197 14.80 6.30 -6.02
CA ARG A 197 15.70 7.35 -5.53
C ARG A 197 15.99 8.42 -6.56
N THR A 198 15.85 8.10 -7.83
CA THR A 198 16.07 9.04 -8.96
C THR A 198 14.92 10.03 -9.15
N LEU A 199 13.82 9.85 -8.42
CA LEU A 199 12.69 10.77 -8.43
C LEU A 199 12.96 12.09 -7.67
N PHE A 200 13.96 12.11 -6.78
CA PHE A 200 14.35 13.28 -5.97
C PHE A 200 15.22 14.31 -6.67
#